data_86bc174cba2696c672b2d5ed1159ee40
#
_entry.id   86bc174cba2696c672b2d5ed1159ee40
#
_cell.length_a   1.000
_cell.length_b   1.000
_cell.length_c   1.000
_cell.angle_alpha   90.00
_cell.angle_beta   90.00
_cell.angle_gamma   90.00
#
_symmetry.space_group_name_H-M   'P 1'
#
loop_
_entity.id
_entity.type
_entity.pdbx_description
1 polymer ?
#
loop_
_entity_poly.entity_id
_entity_poly.type
_entity_poly.pdbx_seq_one_letter_code
_entity_poly.pdbx_strand_id
1 'polypeptide(L)'
;GAETWQYADLYMPDDESPFQKAGNVPCVMLIHGGFWKEKFTSELMKPIAEDLAEAGIAAWNIEFKRWKEGDEGVWMDTLSDIMRAWGQLALLPNIDVQRTMIMGHSSGGHLALLLAAKAERKPWLTIAQAPITDLIDADASELSDEGDAARRWIGCSPQQNPTLWQQLNPISNPADCPILLV
;
A
#
# COMPACT_ATOMS: atom_id res chain seq x y z
N GLY A 1 0.87 -3.22 -16.36
CA GLY A 1 -0.39 -2.53 -16.61
C GLY A 1 -0.35 -1.72 -17.90
N ALA A 2 -1.41 -0.98 -18.19
CA ALA A 2 -1.49 -0.13 -19.38
C ALA A 2 -0.74 1.19 -19.19
N GLU A 3 -0.62 1.66 -17.95
CA GLU A 3 0.03 2.92 -17.61
C GLU A 3 1.45 2.68 -17.10
N THR A 4 2.31 3.69 -17.22
CA THR A 4 3.73 3.61 -16.86
C THR A 4 4.00 3.36 -15.39
N TRP A 5 3.06 3.71 -14.51
CA TRP A 5 3.14 3.45 -13.07
C TRP A 5 2.48 2.14 -12.64
N GLN A 6 1.88 1.37 -13.56
CA GLN A 6 1.23 0.09 -13.25
C GLN A 6 2.21 -1.06 -13.38
N TYR A 7 3.23 -1.08 -12.54
CA TYR A 7 4.21 -2.15 -12.44
C TYR A 7 4.47 -2.54 -10.97
N ALA A 8 5.16 -3.63 -10.79
CA ALA A 8 5.68 -4.04 -9.49
C ALA A 8 6.92 -4.89 -9.71
N ASP A 9 7.86 -4.78 -8.79
CA ASP A 9 9.07 -5.59 -8.77
C ASP A 9 8.88 -6.74 -7.78
N LEU A 10 9.13 -7.97 -8.25
CA LEU A 10 9.10 -9.16 -7.42
C LEU A 10 10.52 -9.54 -7.00
N TYR A 11 10.78 -9.45 -5.70
CA TYR A 11 12.00 -9.91 -5.08
C TYR A 11 11.76 -11.31 -4.52
N MET A 12 12.50 -12.29 -5.01
CA MET A 12 12.37 -13.69 -4.56
C MET A 12 13.55 -14.06 -3.68
N PRO A 13 13.35 -14.93 -2.68
CA PRO A 13 14.45 -15.53 -1.94
C PRO A 13 15.38 -16.31 -2.85
N ASP A 14 16.61 -16.56 -2.37
CA ASP A 14 17.58 -17.44 -3.01
C ASP A 14 16.98 -18.85 -3.25
N ASP A 15 17.36 -19.51 -4.33
CA ASP A 15 16.91 -20.86 -4.70
C ASP A 15 17.21 -21.90 -3.62
N GLU A 16 18.20 -21.66 -2.76
CA GLU A 16 18.53 -22.52 -1.62
C GLU A 16 17.59 -22.34 -0.42
N SER A 17 16.75 -21.30 -0.41
CA SER A 17 15.75 -21.09 0.64
C SER A 17 14.80 -22.30 0.75
N PRO A 18 14.51 -22.79 1.98
CA PRO A 18 13.58 -23.89 2.19
C PRO A 18 12.18 -23.64 1.62
N PHE A 19 11.70 -22.40 1.68
CA PHE A 19 10.38 -22.03 1.12
C PHE A 19 10.39 -22.01 -0.40
N GLN A 20 11.47 -21.51 -1.02
CA GLN A 20 11.64 -21.51 -2.47
C GLN A 20 11.68 -22.95 -3.01
N LYS A 21 12.48 -23.83 -2.38
CA LYS A 21 12.52 -25.27 -2.73
C LYS A 21 11.17 -25.98 -2.58
N ALA A 22 10.36 -25.56 -1.61
CA ALA A 22 9.04 -26.12 -1.38
C ALA A 22 7.95 -25.55 -2.32
N GLY A 23 8.25 -24.48 -3.06
CA GLY A 23 7.30 -23.79 -3.94
C GLY A 23 6.13 -23.14 -3.20
N ASN A 24 6.35 -22.67 -1.96
CA ASN A 24 5.33 -22.06 -1.10
C ASN A 24 5.91 -20.87 -0.29
N VAL A 25 6.45 -19.88 -0.99
CA VAL A 25 7.13 -18.74 -0.41
C VAL A 25 6.11 -17.77 0.21
N PRO A 26 6.23 -17.40 1.50
CA PRO A 26 5.45 -16.30 2.05
C PRO A 26 5.80 -14.98 1.35
N CYS A 27 4.84 -14.08 1.20
CA CYS A 27 5.07 -12.84 0.45
C CYS A 27 4.52 -11.61 1.19
N VAL A 28 5.26 -10.53 1.11
CA VAL A 28 4.83 -9.20 1.61
C VAL A 28 4.63 -8.27 0.42
N MET A 29 3.42 -7.74 0.26
CA MET A 29 3.17 -6.63 -0.64
C MET A 29 3.61 -5.33 0.03
N LEU A 30 4.50 -4.58 -0.60
CA LEU A 30 5.06 -3.34 -0.09
C LEU A 30 4.40 -2.13 -0.76
N ILE A 31 3.94 -1.17 0.05
CA ILE A 31 3.30 0.07 -0.38
C ILE A 31 4.08 1.25 0.17
N HIS A 32 4.73 2.00 -0.72
CA HIS A 32 5.57 3.14 -0.33
C HIS A 32 4.77 4.34 0.16
N GLY A 33 5.43 5.19 0.95
CA GLY A 33 4.92 6.48 1.42
C GLY A 33 5.20 7.63 0.46
N GLY A 34 5.06 8.85 0.98
CA GLY A 34 5.37 10.08 0.25
C GLY A 34 4.14 10.95 -0.02
N PHE A 35 3.17 10.96 0.89
CA PHE A 35 1.96 11.80 0.80
C PHE A 35 1.20 11.65 -0.53
N TRP A 36 1.20 10.43 -1.09
CA TRP A 36 0.58 10.08 -2.40
C TRP A 36 1.08 10.94 -3.58
N LYS A 37 2.28 11.58 -3.46
CA LYS A 37 2.89 12.47 -4.47
C LYS A 37 3.68 11.68 -5.51
N GLU A 38 3.56 12.05 -6.80
CA GLU A 38 4.24 11.39 -7.93
C GLU A 38 5.79 11.38 -7.80
N LYS A 39 6.36 12.35 -7.09
CA LYS A 39 7.83 12.43 -6.90
C LYS A 39 8.43 11.29 -6.07
N PHE A 40 7.62 10.56 -5.31
CA PHE A 40 8.06 9.40 -4.53
C PHE A 40 7.64 8.12 -5.22
N THR A 41 8.50 7.12 -5.21
CA THR A 41 8.31 5.87 -5.95
C THR A 41 8.54 4.64 -5.08
N SER A 42 8.28 3.46 -5.63
CA SER A 42 8.56 2.16 -5.02
C SER A 42 10.02 1.96 -4.60
N GLU A 43 10.96 2.76 -5.14
CA GLU A 43 12.38 2.76 -4.73
C GLU A 43 12.55 3.01 -3.22
N LEU A 44 11.61 3.71 -2.56
CA LEU A 44 11.64 3.91 -1.10
C LEU A 44 11.54 2.61 -0.31
N MET A 45 10.90 1.58 -0.86
CA MET A 45 10.71 0.28 -0.20
C MET A 45 11.70 -0.78 -0.69
N LYS A 46 12.56 -0.46 -1.65
CA LYS A 46 13.55 -1.39 -2.20
C LYS A 46 14.47 -2.00 -1.16
N PRO A 47 15.06 -1.25 -0.20
CA PRO A 47 15.92 -1.86 0.82
C PRO A 47 15.17 -2.90 1.66
N ILE A 48 13.90 -2.63 2.01
CA ILE A 48 13.06 -3.57 2.75
C ILE A 48 12.75 -4.81 1.89
N ALA A 49 12.52 -4.63 0.58
CA ALA A 49 12.27 -5.74 -0.33
C ALA A 49 13.47 -6.68 -0.44
N GLU A 50 14.68 -6.11 -0.50
CA GLU A 50 15.95 -6.86 -0.53
C GLU A 50 16.17 -7.62 0.79
N ASP A 51 16.01 -6.96 1.95
CA ASP A 51 16.13 -7.59 3.28
C ASP A 51 15.13 -8.75 3.47
N LEU A 52 13.88 -8.57 3.01
CA LEU A 52 12.87 -9.64 3.08
C LEU A 52 13.27 -10.85 2.22
N ALA A 53 13.75 -10.61 0.99
CA ALA A 53 14.21 -11.68 0.11
C ALA A 53 15.40 -12.44 0.72
N GLU A 54 16.38 -11.75 1.31
CA GLU A 54 17.50 -12.35 2.04
C GLU A 54 17.01 -13.17 3.25
N ALA A 55 15.94 -12.72 3.92
CA ALA A 55 15.30 -13.45 5.03
C ALA A 55 14.44 -14.64 4.59
N GLY A 56 14.34 -14.94 3.29
CA GLY A 56 13.54 -16.05 2.77
C GLY A 56 12.06 -15.74 2.52
N ILE A 57 11.69 -14.46 2.48
CA ILE A 57 10.32 -13.97 2.28
C ILE A 57 10.28 -13.19 0.95
N ALA A 58 9.38 -13.52 0.05
CA ALA A 58 9.21 -12.76 -1.18
C ALA A 58 8.65 -11.36 -0.88
N ALA A 59 9.07 -10.35 -1.66
CA ALA A 59 8.52 -9.02 -1.60
C ALA A 59 7.92 -8.61 -2.94
N TRP A 60 6.67 -8.16 -2.92
CA TRP A 60 5.93 -7.62 -4.06
C TRP A 60 5.89 -6.09 -3.91
N ASN A 61 6.92 -5.41 -4.40
CA ASN A 61 7.10 -3.96 -4.28
C ASN A 61 6.34 -3.26 -5.39
N ILE A 62 5.21 -2.65 -5.06
CA ILE A 62 4.28 -2.11 -6.06
C ILE A 62 4.46 -0.62 -6.30
N GLU A 63 4.15 -0.22 -7.53
CA GLU A 63 3.93 1.15 -7.93
C GLU A 63 2.44 1.37 -8.23
N PHE A 64 1.95 2.60 -8.03
CA PHE A 64 0.54 2.95 -8.16
C PHE A 64 0.35 4.42 -8.56
N LYS A 65 -0.85 4.79 -9.02
CA LYS A 65 -1.20 6.17 -9.34
C LYS A 65 -1.07 7.09 -8.12
N ARG A 66 -0.39 8.22 -8.32
CA ARG A 66 -0.17 9.28 -7.34
C ARG A 66 -0.51 10.63 -7.96
N TRP A 67 -0.84 11.62 -7.13
CA TRP A 67 -1.16 12.95 -7.58
C TRP A 67 0.10 13.76 -7.91
N LYS A 68 -0.07 14.70 -8.81
CA LYS A 68 0.86 15.79 -9.13
C LYS A 68 0.07 17.07 -9.36
N GLU A 69 0.75 18.19 -9.44
CA GLU A 69 0.11 19.46 -9.77
C GLU A 69 -0.61 19.38 -11.14
N GLY A 70 -1.87 19.76 -11.15
CA GLY A 70 -2.74 19.67 -12.33
C GLY A 70 -3.33 18.29 -12.61
N ASP A 71 -3.08 17.30 -11.73
CA ASP A 71 -3.65 15.94 -11.80
C ASP A 71 -3.97 15.46 -10.38
N GLU A 72 -4.92 16.14 -9.74
CA GLU A 72 -5.43 15.86 -8.40
C GLU A 72 -6.68 14.97 -8.46
N GLY A 73 -7.15 14.51 -7.27
CA GLY A 73 -8.37 13.70 -7.16
C GLY A 73 -8.21 12.25 -7.64
N VAL A 74 -7.01 11.72 -7.60
CA VAL A 74 -6.63 10.42 -8.18
C VAL A 74 -6.85 9.22 -7.24
N TRP A 75 -7.52 9.40 -6.12
CA TRP A 75 -7.70 8.37 -5.09
C TRP A 75 -8.33 7.07 -5.63
N MET A 76 -9.27 7.17 -6.58
CA MET A 76 -9.91 5.99 -7.17
C MET A 76 -8.89 5.15 -7.97
N ASP A 77 -8.06 5.82 -8.79
CA ASP A 77 -7.03 5.14 -9.57
C ASP A 77 -5.96 4.53 -8.64
N THR A 78 -5.54 5.27 -7.59
CA THR A 78 -4.65 4.77 -6.54
C THR A 78 -5.20 3.47 -5.94
N LEU A 79 -6.45 3.47 -5.44
CA LEU A 79 -7.04 2.29 -4.82
C LEU A 79 -7.25 1.15 -5.83
N SER A 80 -7.66 1.46 -7.06
CA SER A 80 -7.80 0.47 -8.13
C SER A 80 -6.49 -0.24 -8.43
N ASP A 81 -5.38 0.51 -8.51
CA ASP A 81 -4.06 -0.05 -8.78
C ASP A 81 -3.60 -0.98 -7.64
N ILE A 82 -3.75 -0.56 -6.37
CA ILE A 82 -3.37 -1.38 -5.20
C ILE A 82 -4.22 -2.64 -5.11
N MET A 83 -5.54 -2.53 -5.30
CA MET A 83 -6.45 -3.68 -5.30
C MET A 83 -6.11 -4.67 -6.41
N ARG A 84 -5.77 -4.17 -7.60
CA ARG A 84 -5.32 -4.99 -8.72
C ARG A 84 -4.00 -5.69 -8.43
N ALA A 85 -3.01 -4.97 -7.87
CA ALA A 85 -1.74 -5.55 -7.47
C ALA A 85 -1.91 -6.65 -6.43
N TRP A 86 -2.81 -6.46 -5.44
CA TRP A 86 -3.16 -7.48 -4.46
C TRP A 86 -3.79 -8.73 -5.10
N GLY A 87 -4.65 -8.54 -6.09
CA GLY A 87 -5.22 -9.65 -6.86
C GLY A 87 -4.18 -10.39 -7.69
N GLN A 88 -3.26 -9.68 -8.33
CA GLN A 88 -2.19 -10.26 -9.16
C GLN A 88 -1.20 -11.09 -8.33
N LEU A 89 -0.94 -10.72 -7.08
CA LEU A 89 -0.06 -11.48 -6.18
C LEU A 89 -0.49 -12.95 -6.06
N ALA A 90 -1.79 -13.22 -6.06
CA ALA A 90 -2.32 -14.59 -6.01
C ALA A 90 -2.04 -15.43 -7.27
N LEU A 91 -1.60 -14.81 -8.35
CA LEU A 91 -1.28 -15.47 -9.63
C LEU A 91 0.23 -15.70 -9.81
N LEU A 92 1.05 -15.18 -8.89
CA LEU A 92 2.49 -15.35 -8.96
C LEU A 92 2.89 -16.79 -8.65
N PRO A 93 3.83 -17.37 -9.41
CA PRO A 93 4.29 -18.74 -9.17
C PRO A 93 5.05 -18.83 -7.84
N ASN A 94 4.94 -19.96 -7.19
CA ASN A 94 5.65 -20.29 -5.96
C ASN A 94 5.28 -19.45 -4.72
N ILE A 95 4.30 -18.55 -4.81
CA ILE A 95 3.83 -17.76 -3.67
C ILE A 95 2.75 -18.52 -2.89
N ASP A 96 2.92 -18.58 -1.57
CA ASP A 96 1.90 -19.08 -0.66
C ASP A 96 0.84 -17.99 -0.40
N VAL A 97 -0.27 -18.07 -1.11
CA VAL A 97 -1.36 -17.09 -1.06
C VAL A 97 -1.97 -16.98 0.35
N GLN A 98 -1.88 -18.04 1.17
CA GLN A 98 -2.40 -18.03 2.55
C GLN A 98 -1.46 -17.30 3.53
N ARG A 99 -0.18 -17.16 3.18
CA ARG A 99 0.82 -16.43 3.96
C ARG A 99 1.25 -15.16 3.26
N THR A 100 0.26 -14.40 2.75
CA THR A 100 0.51 -13.09 2.16
C THR A 100 0.19 -11.98 3.15
N MET A 101 1.10 -11.02 3.24
CA MET A 101 1.03 -9.87 4.13
C MET A 101 1.01 -8.58 3.32
N ILE A 102 0.58 -7.49 3.94
CA ILE A 102 0.71 -6.14 3.40
C ILE A 102 1.55 -5.32 4.36
N MET A 103 2.51 -4.57 3.84
CA MET A 103 3.30 -3.61 4.60
C MET A 103 3.29 -2.26 3.91
N GLY A 104 3.00 -1.20 4.65
CA GLY A 104 3.03 0.15 4.12
C GLY A 104 3.62 1.15 5.09
N HIS A 105 4.31 2.16 4.57
CA HIS A 105 4.90 3.24 5.36
C HIS A 105 4.17 4.56 5.12
N SER A 106 3.88 5.33 6.18
CA SER A 106 3.28 6.67 6.11
C SER A 106 1.96 6.66 5.31
N SER A 107 1.83 7.43 4.22
CA SER A 107 0.69 7.36 3.30
C SER A 107 0.51 5.97 2.66
N GLY A 108 1.58 5.19 2.49
CA GLY A 108 1.49 3.77 2.11
C GLY A 108 0.90 2.91 3.24
N GLY A 109 1.16 3.24 4.50
CA GLY A 109 0.50 2.63 5.66
C GLY A 109 -1.01 2.90 5.70
N HIS A 110 -1.41 4.13 5.39
CA HIS A 110 -2.82 4.48 5.16
C HIS A 110 -3.45 3.59 4.08
N LEU A 111 -2.80 3.45 2.92
CA LEU A 111 -3.28 2.64 1.82
C LEU A 111 -3.33 1.14 2.18
N ALA A 112 -2.36 0.64 2.95
CA ALA A 112 -2.33 -0.72 3.46
C ALA A 112 -3.54 -1.03 4.35
N LEU A 113 -3.89 -0.12 5.26
CA LEU A 113 -5.06 -0.24 6.13
C LEU A 113 -6.37 -0.22 5.33
N LEU A 114 -6.49 0.67 4.33
CA LEU A 114 -7.66 0.71 3.45
C LEU A 114 -7.80 -0.57 2.61
N LEU A 115 -6.71 -1.07 2.06
CA LEU A 115 -6.71 -2.31 1.31
C LEU A 115 -7.15 -3.47 2.21
N ALA A 116 -6.59 -3.60 3.41
CA ALA A 116 -6.95 -4.63 4.38
C ALA A 116 -8.45 -4.60 4.75
N ALA A 117 -9.03 -3.40 4.89
CA ALA A 117 -10.45 -3.24 5.18
C ALA A 117 -11.34 -3.65 3.99
N LYS A 118 -10.94 -3.31 2.75
CA LYS A 118 -11.77 -3.44 1.54
C LYS A 118 -11.56 -4.75 0.76
N ALA A 119 -10.40 -5.39 0.87
CA ALA A 119 -10.08 -6.60 0.12
C ALA A 119 -10.96 -7.79 0.54
N GLU A 120 -11.46 -8.56 -0.44
CA GLU A 120 -12.20 -9.81 -0.19
C GLU A 120 -11.27 -10.86 0.43
N ARG A 121 -10.12 -11.10 -0.19
CA ARG A 121 -9.07 -11.95 0.39
C ARG A 121 -8.29 -11.13 1.41
N LYS A 122 -8.50 -11.43 2.69
CA LYS A 122 -7.82 -10.72 3.78
C LYS A 122 -6.33 -11.06 3.82
N PRO A 123 -5.45 -10.10 4.12
CA PRO A 123 -4.05 -10.39 4.40
C PRO A 123 -3.92 -11.21 5.68
N TRP A 124 -2.91 -12.07 5.73
CA TRP A 124 -2.57 -12.80 6.95
C TRP A 124 -2.13 -11.85 8.08
N LEU A 125 -1.45 -10.75 7.72
CA LEU A 125 -1.07 -9.65 8.61
C LEU A 125 -0.96 -8.36 7.80
N THR A 126 -1.40 -7.25 8.37
CA THR A 126 -1.13 -5.90 7.85
C THR A 126 -0.16 -5.19 8.77
N ILE A 127 0.97 -4.72 8.24
CA ILE A 127 1.98 -3.94 8.96
C ILE A 127 1.90 -2.50 8.47
N ALA A 128 1.54 -1.58 9.34
CA ALA A 128 1.46 -0.17 9.03
C ALA A 128 2.52 0.60 9.84
N GLN A 129 3.54 1.08 9.14
CA GLN A 129 4.66 1.82 9.73
C GLN A 129 4.36 3.33 9.67
N ALA A 130 4.32 3.98 10.84
CA ALA A 130 3.98 5.40 10.99
C ALA A 130 2.80 5.81 10.08
N PRO A 131 1.67 5.07 10.06
CA PRO A 131 0.60 5.29 9.11
C PRO A 131 -0.17 6.57 9.37
N ILE A 132 -0.74 7.17 8.32
CA ILE A 132 -1.80 8.16 8.47
C ILE A 132 -3.10 7.39 8.74
N THR A 133 -3.52 7.34 10.00
CA THR A 133 -4.70 6.59 10.44
C THR A 133 -5.98 7.42 10.43
N ASP A 134 -5.86 8.73 10.56
CA ASP A 134 -6.96 9.71 10.47
C ASP A 134 -6.64 10.80 9.44
N LEU A 135 -7.30 10.72 8.28
CA LEU A 135 -7.14 11.70 7.20
C LEU A 135 -7.69 13.08 7.58
N ILE A 136 -8.74 13.11 8.42
CA ILE A 136 -9.39 14.37 8.80
C ILE A 136 -8.47 15.13 9.75
N ASP A 137 -7.86 14.43 10.71
CA ASP A 137 -6.87 15.03 11.60
C ASP A 137 -5.59 15.42 10.83
N ALA A 138 -5.12 14.58 9.92
CA ALA A 138 -3.97 14.87 9.07
C ALA A 138 -4.17 16.15 8.21
N ASP A 139 -5.37 16.36 7.70
CA ASP A 139 -5.75 17.56 6.97
C ASP A 139 -5.84 18.78 7.87
N ALA A 140 -6.48 18.65 9.04
CA ALA A 140 -6.64 19.73 10.02
C ALA A 140 -5.29 20.16 10.63
N SER A 141 -4.35 19.23 10.76
CA SER A 141 -2.99 19.46 11.26
C SER A 141 -2.00 19.85 10.17
N GLU A 142 -2.46 20.03 8.92
CA GLU A 142 -1.63 20.38 7.76
C GLU A 142 -0.41 19.42 7.61
N LEU A 143 -0.65 18.13 7.76
CA LEU A 143 0.38 17.09 7.80
C LEU A 143 1.01 16.84 6.41
N SER A 144 1.75 17.78 5.89
CA SER A 144 2.62 17.65 4.71
C SER A 144 3.38 18.95 4.53
N ASP A 145 4.39 18.98 3.65
CA ASP A 145 5.16 20.19 3.39
C ASP A 145 4.28 21.37 2.92
N GLU A 146 3.24 21.04 2.11
CA GLU A 146 2.29 22.05 1.59
C GLU A 146 1.00 22.13 2.43
N GLY A 147 0.81 21.24 3.40
CA GLY A 147 -0.36 21.23 4.28
C GLY A 147 -1.67 20.71 3.66
N ASP A 148 -1.67 20.31 2.37
CA ASP A 148 -2.88 20.00 1.62
C ASP A 148 -2.83 18.67 0.84
N ALA A 149 -1.84 17.82 1.10
CA ALA A 149 -1.61 16.61 0.32
C ALA A 149 -2.81 15.64 0.28
N ALA A 150 -3.54 15.49 1.40
CA ALA A 150 -4.74 14.66 1.45
C ALA A 150 -5.86 15.23 0.57
N ARG A 151 -6.07 16.56 0.58
CA ARG A 151 -7.06 17.24 -0.28
C ARG A 151 -6.72 17.08 -1.76
N ARG A 152 -5.44 17.19 -2.12
CA ARG A 152 -4.99 17.00 -3.51
C ARG A 152 -5.19 15.57 -3.96
N TRP A 153 -4.84 14.59 -3.14
CA TRP A 153 -5.06 13.18 -3.46
C TRP A 153 -6.54 12.83 -3.62
N ILE A 154 -7.41 13.36 -2.72
CA ILE A 154 -8.86 13.13 -2.75
C ILE A 154 -9.56 14.00 -3.81
N GLY A 155 -9.06 15.21 -4.08
CA GLY A 155 -9.64 16.18 -5.02
C GLY A 155 -10.70 17.10 -4.41
N CYS A 156 -10.93 17.06 -3.10
CA CYS A 156 -11.85 17.94 -2.39
C CYS A 156 -11.51 18.05 -0.91
N SER A 157 -12.06 19.06 -0.22
CA SER A 157 -11.91 19.20 1.23
C SER A 157 -12.89 18.31 2.01
N PRO A 158 -12.65 18.07 3.32
CA PRO A 158 -13.58 17.34 4.19
C PRO A 158 -14.97 17.98 4.25
N GLN A 159 -15.04 19.32 4.18
CA GLN A 159 -16.31 20.07 4.21
C GLN A 159 -17.10 19.92 2.92
N GLN A 160 -16.43 19.77 1.78
CA GLN A 160 -17.08 19.58 0.47
C GLN A 160 -17.67 18.17 0.31
N ASN A 161 -17.00 17.14 0.83
CA ASN A 161 -17.49 15.76 0.76
C ASN A 161 -17.11 14.94 2.01
N PRO A 162 -17.78 15.17 3.15
CA PRO A 162 -17.46 14.47 4.40
C PRO A 162 -17.63 12.95 4.31
N THR A 163 -18.59 12.49 3.52
CA THR A 163 -18.84 11.05 3.34
C THR A 163 -17.66 10.35 2.65
N LEU A 164 -17.11 10.95 1.59
CA LEU A 164 -15.94 10.41 0.91
C LEU A 164 -14.72 10.35 1.84
N TRP A 165 -14.48 11.42 2.61
CA TRP A 165 -13.38 11.46 3.57
C TRP A 165 -13.50 10.37 4.63
N GLN A 166 -14.71 10.11 5.14
CA GLN A 166 -14.95 8.99 6.06
C GLN A 166 -14.73 7.63 5.39
N GLN A 167 -15.13 7.45 4.13
CA GLN A 167 -14.92 6.20 3.39
C GLN A 167 -13.44 5.89 3.13
N LEU A 168 -12.60 6.93 3.05
CA LEU A 168 -11.16 6.83 2.85
C LEU A 168 -10.36 6.88 4.15
N ASN A 169 -11.01 7.07 5.30
CA ASN A 169 -10.36 7.21 6.59
C ASN A 169 -10.23 5.85 7.30
N PRO A 170 -9.00 5.33 7.57
CA PRO A 170 -8.82 4.02 8.20
C PRO A 170 -9.50 3.88 9.56
N ILE A 171 -9.47 4.90 10.41
CA ILE A 171 -10.12 4.85 11.73
C ILE A 171 -11.63 4.66 11.64
N SER A 172 -12.25 5.10 10.53
CA SER A 172 -13.68 4.90 10.26
C SER A 172 -14.00 3.56 9.60
N ASN A 173 -12.97 2.87 9.09
CA ASN A 173 -13.09 1.62 8.33
C ASN A 173 -12.07 0.60 8.85
N PRO A 174 -12.24 0.07 10.08
CA PRO A 174 -11.32 -0.90 10.64
C PRO A 174 -11.26 -2.18 9.79
N ALA A 175 -10.07 -2.72 9.59
CA ALA A 175 -9.88 -3.97 8.87
C ALA A 175 -10.17 -5.17 9.79
N ASP A 176 -10.75 -6.22 9.21
CA ASP A 176 -11.00 -7.51 9.87
C ASP A 176 -9.85 -8.48 9.57
N CYS A 177 -8.66 -8.15 10.05
CA CYS A 177 -7.45 -8.98 10.00
C CYS A 177 -6.46 -8.51 11.07
N PRO A 178 -5.43 -9.31 11.43
CA PRO A 178 -4.37 -8.86 12.33
C PRO A 178 -3.66 -7.61 11.78
N ILE A 179 -3.45 -6.61 12.65
CA ILE A 179 -2.76 -5.36 12.30
C ILE A 179 -1.62 -5.15 13.31
N LEU A 180 -0.44 -4.85 12.79
CA LEU A 180 0.70 -4.36 13.55
C LEU A 180 0.95 -2.89 13.17
N LEU A 181 0.80 -2.00 14.15
CA LEU A 181 1.18 -0.59 14.03
C LEU A 181 2.58 -0.40 14.62
N VAL A 182 3.46 0.24 13.87
CA VAL A 182 4.88 0.48 14.25
C VAL A 182 5.20 1.97 14.14
#